data_a0ea112eed3cbc4cc824036dc23e2050
#
_entry.id   a0ea112eed3cbc4cc824036dc23e2050
#
_cell.length_a   1.000
_cell.length_b   1.000
_cell.length_c   1.000
_cell.angle_alpha   90.00
_cell.angle_beta   90.00
_cell.angle_gamma   90.00
#
_symmetry.space_group_name_H-M   'P 1'
#
loop_
_entity.id
_entity.type
_entity.pdbx_description
1 polymer ?
#
loop_
_entity_poly.entity_id
_entity_poly.type
_entity_poly.pdbx_seq_one_letter_code
_entity_poly.pdbx_strand_id
1 'polypeptide(L)'
;MSFFAKLFGFKQKTTAQEDVALKAAQELEPSNETSFIELIKNRRSIYVIGNNLSQSNDEIEKLIQEAIRHSPSAFNSQSSRAVILFGQSHHKFWNTVLEVLKTIIPAEAVSGTEQKIQSFAAGAGTVLFYEDQSVIKSLQEQFELYADNFPIWSEHSTAIAQFAVWNVLAEQNIG
;
A
#
# COMPACT_ATOMS: atom_id res chain seq x y z
N MET A 1 38.75 -1.15 -5.27
CA MET A 1 37.39 -0.58 -5.16
C MET A 1 36.62 -0.91 -6.42
N SER A 2 35.49 -1.61 -6.30
CA SER A 2 34.66 -1.98 -7.44
C SER A 2 34.07 -0.73 -8.09
N PHE A 3 34.01 -0.71 -9.42
CA PHE A 3 33.38 0.33 -10.23
C PHE A 3 31.94 0.67 -9.78
N PHE A 4 31.20 -0.32 -9.31
CA PHE A 4 29.84 -0.17 -8.77
C PHE A 4 29.77 0.68 -7.48
N ALA A 5 30.75 0.59 -6.59
CA ALA A 5 30.75 1.37 -5.34
C ALA A 5 30.91 2.88 -5.59
N LYS A 6 31.55 3.26 -6.70
CA LYS A 6 31.70 4.67 -7.10
C LYS A 6 30.43 5.24 -7.75
N LEU A 7 29.67 4.40 -8.46
CA LEU A 7 28.47 4.82 -9.19
C LEU A 7 27.27 5.09 -8.27
N PHE A 8 27.20 4.36 -7.16
CA PHE A 8 26.02 4.43 -6.25
C PHE A 8 26.31 5.12 -4.91
N GLY A 9 27.50 5.68 -4.71
CA GLY A 9 27.82 6.41 -3.48
C GLY A 9 27.76 5.55 -2.20
N PHE A 10 27.83 4.21 -2.33
CA PHE A 10 27.84 3.32 -1.17
C PHE A 10 29.10 3.57 -0.34
N LYS A 11 28.94 4.19 0.83
CA LYS A 11 29.98 4.15 1.85
C LYS A 11 30.20 2.69 2.24
N GLN A 12 31.45 2.21 2.19
CA GLN A 12 31.82 0.92 2.76
C GLN A 12 31.32 0.88 4.22
N LYS A 13 30.47 -0.09 4.53
CA LYS A 13 30.10 -0.37 5.91
C LYS A 13 31.37 -0.73 6.67
N THR A 14 31.54 -0.21 7.87
CA THR A 14 32.62 -0.63 8.76
C THR A 14 32.34 -2.04 9.26
N THR A 15 33.37 -2.82 9.55
CA THR A 15 33.29 -4.19 10.09
C THR A 15 32.31 -4.27 11.30
N ALA A 16 32.30 -3.22 12.15
CA ALA A 16 31.37 -3.13 13.26
C ALA A 16 29.88 -3.05 12.86
N GLN A 17 29.56 -2.46 11.70
CA GLN A 17 28.18 -2.40 11.18
C GLN A 17 27.73 -3.73 10.58
N GLU A 18 28.66 -4.48 10.00
CA GLU A 18 28.40 -5.84 9.51
C GLU A 18 28.18 -6.81 10.66
N ASP A 19 28.98 -6.71 11.74
CA ASP A 19 28.81 -7.53 12.93
C ASP A 19 27.50 -7.25 13.67
N VAL A 20 27.05 -5.99 13.72
CA VAL A 20 25.74 -5.62 14.29
C VAL A 20 24.59 -6.16 13.43
N ALA A 21 24.71 -6.07 12.10
CA ALA A 21 23.70 -6.60 11.18
C ALA A 21 23.63 -8.14 11.23
N LEU A 22 24.79 -8.81 11.37
CA LEU A 22 24.86 -10.27 11.50
C LEU A 22 24.27 -10.75 12.85
N LYS A 23 24.57 -10.04 13.96
CA LYS A 23 23.96 -10.30 15.26
C LYS A 23 22.45 -10.10 15.26
N ALA A 24 21.96 -9.01 14.69
CA ALA A 24 20.52 -8.76 14.56
C ALA A 24 19.82 -9.85 13.74
N ALA A 25 20.49 -10.40 12.72
CA ALA A 25 19.95 -11.51 11.92
C ALA A 25 19.94 -12.86 12.65
N GLN A 26 20.83 -13.04 13.64
CA GLN A 26 20.92 -14.28 14.44
C GLN A 26 19.98 -14.30 15.66
N GLU A 27 19.50 -13.14 16.11
CA GLU A 27 18.59 -13.01 17.26
C GLU A 27 17.10 -13.14 16.90
N LEU A 28 16.76 -13.38 15.62
CA LEU A 28 15.41 -13.68 15.21
C LEU A 28 15.09 -15.16 15.48
N GLU A 29 14.81 -15.48 16.75
CA GLU A 29 14.17 -16.75 17.10
C GLU A 29 12.83 -16.83 16.36
N PRO A 30 12.45 -18.02 15.81
CA PRO A 30 11.15 -18.21 15.20
C PRO A 30 10.07 -17.98 16.26
N SER A 31 9.41 -16.83 16.22
CA SER A 31 8.25 -16.56 17.06
C SER A 31 7.13 -17.56 16.73
N ASN A 32 6.31 -17.94 17.72
CA ASN A 32 5.07 -18.72 17.49
C ASN A 32 3.99 -17.91 16.74
N GLU A 33 4.37 -16.81 16.12
CA GLU A 33 3.50 -15.95 15.33
C GLU A 33 3.30 -16.54 13.94
N THR A 34 2.18 -16.24 13.34
CA THR A 34 1.84 -16.66 11.97
C THR A 34 2.95 -16.22 11.01
N SER A 35 3.55 -17.15 10.28
CA SER A 35 4.64 -16.81 9.36
C SER A 35 4.13 -15.91 8.23
N PHE A 36 5.01 -15.07 7.68
CA PHE A 36 4.64 -14.17 6.58
C PHE A 36 4.06 -14.91 5.37
N ILE A 37 4.55 -16.12 5.08
CA ILE A 37 4.01 -16.93 4.00
C ILE A 37 2.57 -17.40 4.28
N GLU A 38 2.21 -17.66 5.53
CA GLU A 38 0.84 -18.01 5.91
C GLU A 38 -0.09 -16.78 5.80
N LEU A 39 0.38 -15.58 6.13
CA LEU A 39 -0.37 -14.34 5.89
C LEU A 39 -0.69 -14.17 4.41
N ILE A 40 0.31 -14.34 3.53
CA ILE A 40 0.11 -14.29 2.07
C ILE A 40 -0.90 -15.34 1.60
N LYS A 41 -0.84 -16.57 2.11
CA LYS A 41 -1.79 -17.63 1.75
C LYS A 41 -3.21 -17.33 2.21
N ASN A 42 -3.38 -16.72 3.36
CA ASN A 42 -4.69 -16.42 3.97
C ASN A 42 -5.35 -15.20 3.32
N ARG A 43 -4.55 -14.21 2.87
CA ARG A 43 -5.08 -13.04 2.17
C ARG A 43 -5.76 -13.47 0.86
N ARG A 44 -7.03 -13.19 0.73
CA ARG A 44 -7.84 -13.48 -0.47
C ARG A 44 -8.62 -12.25 -0.92
N SER A 45 -8.99 -12.22 -2.20
CA SER A 45 -9.97 -11.25 -2.69
C SER A 45 -11.36 -11.67 -2.21
N ILE A 46 -11.91 -10.92 -1.27
CA ILE A 46 -13.24 -11.14 -0.71
C ILE A 46 -14.19 -10.16 -1.38
N TYR A 47 -15.27 -10.69 -1.98
CA TYR A 47 -16.25 -9.88 -2.72
C TYR A 47 -17.53 -9.62 -1.92
N VAL A 48 -17.86 -10.50 -0.98
CA VAL A 48 -18.98 -10.30 -0.06
C VAL A 48 -18.42 -9.69 1.21
N ILE A 49 -18.37 -8.38 1.24
CA ILE A 49 -17.88 -7.59 2.38
C ILE A 49 -19.04 -6.97 3.14
N GLY A 50 -18.83 -6.70 4.41
CA GLY A 50 -19.78 -6.05 5.31
C GLY A 50 -19.11 -4.93 6.10
N ASN A 51 -19.89 -4.24 6.92
CA ASN A 51 -19.46 -3.09 7.70
C ASN A 51 -19.22 -3.39 9.18
N ASN A 52 -19.22 -4.66 9.57
CA ASN A 52 -19.03 -5.06 10.96
C ASN A 52 -17.57 -5.33 11.26
N LEU A 53 -16.90 -4.37 11.88
CA LEU A 53 -15.51 -4.47 12.33
C LEU A 53 -15.45 -4.76 13.82
N SER A 54 -14.48 -5.56 14.24
CA SER A 54 -14.19 -5.81 15.66
C SER A 54 -13.28 -4.72 16.26
N GLN A 55 -12.51 -4.05 15.42
CA GLN A 55 -11.62 -2.96 15.80
C GLN A 55 -12.29 -1.60 15.56
N SER A 56 -11.83 -0.58 16.28
CA SER A 56 -12.22 0.80 16.03
C SER A 56 -11.57 1.35 14.74
N ASN A 57 -12.16 2.37 14.16
CA ASN A 57 -11.59 3.05 13.00
C ASN A 57 -10.17 3.57 13.27
N ASP A 58 -9.89 4.08 14.47
CA ASP A 58 -8.58 4.59 14.86
C ASP A 58 -7.52 3.49 14.92
N GLU A 59 -7.88 2.29 15.37
CA GLU A 59 -6.97 1.13 15.38
C GLU A 59 -6.65 0.67 13.96
N ILE A 60 -7.66 0.60 13.09
CA ILE A 60 -7.48 0.25 11.67
C ILE A 60 -6.64 1.31 10.95
N GLU A 61 -6.90 2.59 11.19
CA GLU A 61 -6.11 3.67 10.61
C GLU A 61 -4.64 3.57 11.00
N LYS A 62 -4.33 3.34 12.28
CA LYS A 62 -2.96 3.16 12.76
C LYS A 62 -2.28 1.96 12.11
N LEU A 63 -2.98 0.84 11.99
CA LEU A 63 -2.46 -0.36 11.34
C LEU A 63 -2.09 -0.10 9.88
N ILE A 64 -2.97 0.59 9.14
CA ILE A 64 -2.72 0.98 7.75
C ILE A 64 -1.53 1.93 7.65
N GLN A 65 -1.45 2.94 8.52
CA GLN A 65 -0.33 3.88 8.56
C GLN A 65 1.00 3.19 8.82
N GLU A 66 1.06 2.24 9.76
CA GLU A 66 2.27 1.47 10.04
C GLU A 66 2.67 0.60 8.83
N ALA A 67 1.71 -0.08 8.19
CA ALA A 67 2.00 -0.88 7.00
C ALA A 67 2.60 -0.03 5.86
N ILE A 68 2.05 1.16 5.61
CA ILE A 68 2.56 2.08 4.60
C ILE A 68 3.95 2.61 5.00
N ARG A 69 4.13 3.02 6.24
CA ARG A 69 5.39 3.58 6.76
C ARG A 69 6.56 2.63 6.61
N HIS A 70 6.32 1.33 6.81
CA HIS A 70 7.33 0.29 6.74
C HIS A 70 7.46 -0.36 5.36
N SER A 71 6.66 0.07 4.39
CA SER A 71 6.79 -0.40 3.01
C SER A 71 7.98 0.24 2.31
N PRO A 72 8.85 -0.56 1.64
CA PRO A 72 9.98 -0.02 0.91
C PRO A 72 9.54 0.75 -0.33
N SER A 73 10.33 1.76 -0.71
CA SER A 73 10.13 2.51 -1.95
C SER A 73 11.44 2.74 -2.69
N ALA A 74 11.39 2.84 -4.00
CA ALA A 74 12.57 3.09 -4.83
C ALA A 74 13.21 4.42 -4.40
N PHE A 75 14.54 4.41 -4.19
CA PHE A 75 15.30 5.55 -3.67
C PHE A 75 14.79 6.10 -2.32
N ASN A 76 14.04 5.29 -1.58
CA ASN A 76 13.33 5.73 -0.37
C ASN A 76 12.47 6.99 -0.65
N SER A 77 11.80 7.00 -1.79
CA SER A 77 11.02 8.13 -2.27
C SER A 77 9.86 8.49 -1.36
N GLN A 78 9.25 7.48 -0.73
CA GLN A 78 8.09 7.66 0.14
C GLN A 78 6.99 8.53 -0.51
N SER A 79 6.80 8.36 -1.83
CA SER A 79 5.83 9.13 -2.62
C SER A 79 4.38 8.67 -2.45
N SER A 80 4.18 7.43 -1.99
CA SER A 80 2.85 6.86 -1.79
C SER A 80 2.07 7.62 -0.72
N ARG A 81 0.80 7.88 -1.01
CA ARG A 81 -0.17 8.50 -0.11
C ARG A 81 -1.42 7.63 -0.04
N ALA A 82 -2.09 7.67 1.10
CA ALA A 82 -3.37 7.00 1.27
C ALA A 82 -4.41 7.93 1.87
N VAL A 83 -5.65 7.81 1.40
CA VAL A 83 -6.84 8.41 2.03
C VAL A 83 -7.70 7.27 2.55
N ILE A 84 -7.97 7.28 3.84
CA ILE A 84 -8.77 6.27 4.52
C ILE A 84 -10.16 6.88 4.80
N LEU A 85 -11.19 6.24 4.27
CA LEU A 85 -12.56 6.73 4.35
C LEU A 85 -13.41 5.75 5.15
N PHE A 86 -14.09 6.26 6.19
CA PHE A 86 -15.06 5.51 6.99
C PHE A 86 -16.43 6.22 7.00
N GLY A 87 -17.46 5.46 7.31
CA GLY A 87 -18.82 5.99 7.54
C GLY A 87 -19.32 6.85 6.38
N GLN A 88 -19.75 8.08 6.68
CA GLN A 88 -20.33 8.97 5.66
C GLN A 88 -19.37 9.31 4.52
N SER A 89 -18.08 9.45 4.79
CA SER A 89 -17.08 9.74 3.75
C SER A 89 -16.93 8.58 2.77
N HIS A 90 -16.94 7.34 3.28
CA HIS A 90 -16.94 6.13 2.48
C HIS A 90 -18.18 6.06 1.56
N HIS A 91 -19.37 6.23 2.13
CA HIS A 91 -20.61 6.21 1.34
C HIS A 91 -20.66 7.35 0.31
N LYS A 92 -20.25 8.56 0.68
CA LYS A 92 -20.18 9.70 -0.24
C LYS A 92 -19.26 9.42 -1.41
N PHE A 93 -18.10 8.79 -1.16
CA PHE A 93 -17.15 8.41 -2.21
C PHE A 93 -17.82 7.48 -3.23
N TRP A 94 -18.43 6.37 -2.79
CA TRP A 94 -19.04 5.42 -3.70
C TRP A 94 -20.27 5.98 -4.45
N ASN A 95 -21.06 6.83 -3.80
CA ASN A 95 -22.14 7.56 -4.47
C ASN A 95 -21.61 8.49 -5.56
N THR A 96 -20.51 9.22 -5.28
CA THR A 96 -19.87 10.08 -6.28
C THR A 96 -19.34 9.24 -7.46
N VAL A 97 -18.70 8.11 -7.19
CA VAL A 97 -18.22 7.19 -8.23
C VAL A 97 -19.40 6.71 -9.10
N LEU A 98 -20.50 6.31 -8.49
CA LEU A 98 -21.70 5.86 -9.22
C LEU A 98 -22.27 6.96 -10.13
N GLU A 99 -22.42 8.18 -9.62
CA GLU A 99 -22.95 9.30 -10.39
C GLU A 99 -22.03 9.64 -11.60
N VAL A 100 -20.71 9.61 -11.42
CA VAL A 100 -19.76 9.80 -12.53
C VAL A 100 -19.89 8.66 -13.55
N LEU A 101 -19.94 7.41 -13.10
CA LEU A 101 -20.06 6.25 -13.98
C LEU A 101 -21.33 6.31 -14.83
N LYS A 102 -22.46 6.73 -14.25
CA LYS A 102 -23.73 6.89 -14.98
C LYS A 102 -23.64 7.86 -16.17
N THR A 103 -22.68 8.78 -16.16
CA THR A 103 -22.50 9.74 -17.29
C THR A 103 -21.69 9.18 -18.45
N ILE A 104 -20.96 8.07 -18.25
CA ILE A 104 -20.01 7.53 -19.22
C ILE A 104 -20.32 6.11 -19.71
N ILE A 105 -21.19 5.37 -19.00
CA ILE A 105 -21.56 4.00 -19.36
C ILE A 105 -22.86 3.96 -20.16
N PRO A 106 -23.06 2.94 -21.03
CA PRO A 106 -24.32 2.73 -21.72
C PRO A 106 -25.49 2.49 -20.75
N ALA A 107 -26.70 2.92 -21.12
CA ALA A 107 -27.90 2.83 -20.26
C ALA A 107 -28.18 1.39 -19.80
N GLU A 108 -27.97 0.40 -20.65
CA GLU A 108 -28.15 -1.02 -20.34
C GLU A 108 -27.15 -1.56 -19.30
N ALA A 109 -25.99 -0.92 -19.12
CA ALA A 109 -24.97 -1.30 -18.14
C ALA A 109 -25.22 -0.67 -16.76
N VAL A 110 -26.09 0.33 -16.64
CA VAL A 110 -26.27 1.10 -15.40
C VAL A 110 -26.69 0.22 -14.22
N SER A 111 -27.69 -0.65 -14.41
CA SER A 111 -28.20 -1.50 -13.31
C SER A 111 -27.13 -2.45 -12.77
N GLY A 112 -26.33 -3.09 -13.61
CA GLY A 112 -25.25 -3.98 -13.18
C GLY A 112 -24.11 -3.22 -12.49
N THR A 113 -23.79 -2.03 -12.99
CA THR A 113 -22.78 -1.15 -12.38
C THR A 113 -23.22 -0.67 -11.00
N GLU A 114 -24.48 -0.26 -10.86
CA GLU A 114 -25.06 0.16 -9.59
C GLU A 114 -24.99 -0.93 -8.54
N GLN A 115 -25.36 -2.17 -8.88
CA GLN A 115 -25.25 -3.32 -7.97
C GLN A 115 -23.80 -3.55 -7.53
N LYS A 116 -22.83 -3.43 -8.45
CA LYS A 116 -21.41 -3.58 -8.14
C LYS A 116 -20.91 -2.45 -7.21
N ILE A 117 -21.27 -1.21 -7.47
CA ILE A 117 -20.89 -0.08 -6.60
C ILE A 117 -21.52 -0.23 -5.20
N GLN A 118 -22.79 -0.67 -5.12
CA GLN A 118 -23.45 -0.95 -3.84
C GLN A 118 -22.73 -2.05 -3.06
N SER A 119 -22.22 -3.09 -3.72
CA SER A 119 -21.44 -4.13 -3.04
C SER A 119 -20.14 -3.61 -2.45
N PHE A 120 -19.49 -2.62 -3.06
CA PHE A 120 -18.32 -1.96 -2.48
C PHE A 120 -18.69 -1.00 -1.34
N ALA A 121 -19.78 -0.26 -1.49
CA ALA A 121 -20.33 0.63 -0.47
C ALA A 121 -20.85 -0.10 0.78
N ALA A 122 -21.08 -1.42 0.70
CA ALA A 122 -21.46 -2.26 1.85
C ALA A 122 -20.29 -2.50 2.82
N GLY A 123 -19.05 -2.24 2.41
CA GLY A 123 -17.87 -2.35 3.26
C GLY A 123 -17.83 -1.31 4.37
N ALA A 124 -16.99 -1.55 5.37
CA ALA A 124 -16.81 -0.66 6.52
C ALA A 124 -16.04 0.62 6.18
N GLY A 125 -15.17 0.55 5.16
CA GLY A 125 -14.32 1.66 4.75
C GLY A 125 -13.72 1.46 3.37
N THR A 126 -12.95 2.45 2.94
CA THR A 126 -12.20 2.43 1.68
C THR A 126 -10.83 3.04 1.88
N VAL A 127 -9.80 2.39 1.37
CA VAL A 127 -8.43 2.95 1.32
C VAL A 127 -8.12 3.28 -0.13
N LEU A 128 -7.86 4.56 -0.40
CA LEU A 128 -7.48 5.06 -1.72
C LEU A 128 -5.98 5.34 -1.72
N PHE A 129 -5.26 4.78 -2.65
CA PHE A 129 -3.84 5.05 -2.82
C PHE A 129 -3.61 5.98 -4.01
N TYR A 130 -2.63 6.86 -3.89
CA TYR A 130 -2.17 7.73 -4.96
C TYR A 130 -0.70 8.11 -4.77
N GLU A 131 -0.10 8.65 -5.83
CA GLU A 131 1.29 9.07 -5.84
C GLU A 131 1.41 10.60 -5.71
N ASP A 132 2.31 11.05 -4.85
CA ASP A 132 2.71 12.45 -4.77
C ASP A 132 3.65 12.79 -5.93
N GLN A 133 3.08 13.36 -6.97
CA GLN A 133 3.79 13.71 -8.20
C GLN A 133 4.91 14.75 -7.96
N SER A 134 4.84 15.54 -6.90
CA SER A 134 5.90 16.51 -6.58
C SER A 134 7.18 15.81 -6.15
N VAL A 135 7.06 14.73 -5.38
CA VAL A 135 8.21 13.90 -4.97
C VAL A 135 8.83 13.23 -6.19
N ILE A 136 8.00 12.67 -7.09
CA ILE A 136 8.48 11.98 -8.29
C ILE A 136 9.25 12.97 -9.19
N LYS A 137 8.70 14.15 -9.44
CA LYS A 137 9.36 15.19 -10.24
C LYS A 137 10.67 15.64 -9.63
N SER A 138 10.72 15.85 -8.33
CA SER A 138 11.96 16.21 -7.63
C SER A 138 13.06 15.16 -7.80
N LEU A 139 12.70 13.87 -7.75
CA LEU A 139 13.65 12.78 -7.99
C LEU A 139 14.11 12.70 -9.46
N GLN A 140 13.21 12.95 -10.41
CA GLN A 140 13.56 13.03 -11.83
C GLN A 140 14.60 14.13 -12.10
N GLU A 141 14.42 15.30 -11.48
CA GLU A 141 15.35 16.44 -11.58
C GLU A 141 16.70 16.14 -10.90
N GLN A 142 16.68 15.48 -9.74
CA GLN A 142 17.89 15.17 -8.98
C GLN A 142 18.71 14.04 -9.61
N PHE A 143 18.06 13.09 -10.28
CA PHE A 143 18.68 11.90 -10.84
C PHE A 143 18.32 11.70 -12.31
N GLU A 144 18.77 12.62 -13.16
CA GLU A 144 18.43 12.68 -14.60
C GLU A 144 18.64 11.34 -15.33
N LEU A 145 19.68 10.57 -14.97
CA LEU A 145 19.96 9.25 -15.56
C LEU A 145 18.79 8.25 -15.39
N TYR A 146 18.00 8.42 -14.35
CA TYR A 146 16.87 7.53 -14.00
C TYR A 146 15.52 8.21 -14.13
N ALA A 147 15.45 9.41 -14.71
CA ALA A 147 14.25 10.23 -14.74
C ALA A 147 13.03 9.47 -15.28
N ASP A 148 13.19 8.73 -16.38
CA ASP A 148 12.11 7.97 -17.00
C ASP A 148 11.62 6.76 -16.16
N ASN A 149 12.43 6.32 -15.20
CA ASN A 149 12.10 5.17 -14.37
C ASN A 149 11.27 5.55 -13.12
N PHE A 150 11.42 6.77 -12.59
CA PHE A 150 10.77 7.17 -11.35
C PHE A 150 9.24 7.06 -11.38
N PRO A 151 8.52 7.42 -12.44
CA PRO A 151 7.08 7.22 -12.51
C PRO A 151 6.69 5.73 -12.38
N ILE A 152 7.45 4.83 -13.04
CA ILE A 152 7.21 3.39 -13.00
C ILE A 152 7.55 2.83 -11.60
N TRP A 153 8.68 3.24 -11.03
CA TRP A 153 9.11 2.78 -9.71
C TRP A 153 8.20 3.27 -8.59
N SER A 154 7.58 4.45 -8.73
CA SER A 154 6.62 4.94 -7.76
C SER A 154 5.36 4.07 -7.74
N GLU A 155 4.85 3.66 -8.90
CA GLU A 155 3.73 2.72 -9.00
C GLU A 155 4.06 1.36 -8.38
N HIS A 156 5.28 0.84 -8.62
CA HIS A 156 5.75 -0.38 -7.95
C HIS A 156 5.78 -0.22 -6.43
N SER A 157 6.27 0.92 -5.94
CA SER A 157 6.33 1.22 -4.50
C SER A 157 4.94 1.27 -3.87
N THR A 158 3.99 1.92 -4.55
CA THR A 158 2.59 1.96 -4.09
C THR A 158 1.93 0.59 -4.14
N ALA A 159 2.22 -0.24 -5.14
CA ALA A 159 1.72 -1.62 -5.19
C ALA A 159 2.24 -2.46 -4.02
N ILE A 160 3.49 -2.27 -3.60
CA ILE A 160 4.07 -2.91 -2.41
C ILE A 160 3.32 -2.43 -1.15
N ALA A 161 3.08 -1.13 -0.99
CA ALA A 161 2.34 -0.57 0.13
C ALA A 161 0.89 -1.10 0.16
N GLN A 162 0.21 -1.18 -0.97
CA GLN A 162 -1.13 -1.79 -1.09
C GLN A 162 -1.12 -3.25 -0.64
N PHE A 163 -0.15 -4.02 -1.08
CA PHE A 163 -0.01 -5.42 -0.70
C PHE A 163 0.24 -5.57 0.80
N ALA A 164 1.10 -4.72 1.40
CA ALA A 164 1.35 -4.71 2.83
C ALA A 164 0.06 -4.40 3.61
N VAL A 165 -0.66 -3.35 3.25
CA VAL A 165 -1.93 -2.99 3.88
C VAL A 165 -2.95 -4.12 3.76
N TRP A 166 -3.06 -4.74 2.60
CA TRP A 166 -3.99 -5.85 2.41
C TRP A 166 -3.68 -7.06 3.31
N ASN A 167 -2.40 -7.38 3.48
CA ASN A 167 -2.01 -8.49 4.35
C ASN A 167 -2.28 -8.20 5.83
N VAL A 168 -1.96 -6.99 6.33
CA VAL A 168 -2.23 -6.65 7.73
C VAL A 168 -3.73 -6.56 8.03
N LEU A 169 -4.55 -6.11 7.08
CA LEU A 169 -6.01 -6.13 7.22
C LEU A 169 -6.54 -7.57 7.22
N ALA A 170 -6.05 -8.43 6.32
CA ALA A 170 -6.45 -9.83 6.27
C ALA A 170 -6.08 -10.60 7.54
N GLU A 171 -4.95 -10.26 8.19
CA GLU A 171 -4.57 -10.79 9.50
C GLU A 171 -5.62 -10.47 10.59
N GLN A 172 -6.27 -9.32 10.47
CA GLN A 172 -7.36 -8.90 11.36
C GLN A 172 -8.73 -9.38 10.90
N ASN A 173 -8.80 -10.32 9.94
CA ASN A 173 -10.02 -10.82 9.31
C ASN A 173 -10.85 -9.73 8.60
N ILE A 174 -10.18 -8.70 8.09
CA ILE A 174 -10.76 -7.63 7.28
C ILE A 174 -10.46 -7.94 5.81
N GLY A 175 -11.50 -8.07 4.99
CA GLY A 175 -11.41 -8.37 3.56
C GLY A 175 -11.47 -7.14 2.67
#